data_2d27465ff9c6c91ed813f4dcec5e2c6d
#
_entry.id   2d27465ff9c6c91ed813f4dcec5e2c6d
#
_cell.length_a   1.000
_cell.length_b   1.000
_cell.length_c   1.000
_cell.angle_alpha   90.00
_cell.angle_beta   90.00
_cell.angle_gamma   90.00
#
_symmetry.space_group_name_H-M   'P 1'
#
loop_
_entity.id
_entity.type
_entity.pdbx_description
1 polymer ?
#
loop_
_entity_poly.entity_id
_entity_poly.type
_entity_poly.pdbx_seq_one_letter_code
_entity_poly.pdbx_strand_id
1 'polypeptide(L)'
;GPRQIALSLRPQLVSNVRMKKLALLPLLGHHQYTLANGLRIIHQPSFSDVAYCGFAVDAGTRDELENEQGMAHFVEHLIFKGTQKRKAWHILNRMENVGGDLNAYTNKEETVIYSAFLTEHFGRAFELLADIVFHSTFPQREIEKETEVIIDEIQSYEDTPSELIFDDFEDLIFRGHPLGRNILGNPELLKTFHSEDAAAFTSRFYHPGNMVFFVWGNLYFKQIIRLAEKLLADVPAVTVDNRRTPPSLYTPEKLVVHKDTHQAHVMIGSRGYNAYDDKRTALYLLNNILGGPGMNSRLNVSLRERRGLVYNVESNLTSYTDTGVFCTYFGCDPDDVDTCMRLVMKELKNLRDTKMTSLQLAAAKKQLIGQIGVASDNNENNALGMAKTFLHYNKYESSEAVYQRIEQITPEILLEVANEMFAEEYLSTLIYR
;
A
#
# COMPACT_ATOMS: atom_id res chain seq x y z
N GLY A 1 26.78 -8.02 -50.93
CA GLY A 1 27.04 -6.58 -51.10
C GLY A 1 27.12 -5.86 -49.77
N PRO A 2 27.79 -4.73 -49.68
CA PRO A 2 28.06 -4.05 -48.37
C PRO A 2 26.81 -3.62 -47.59
N ARG A 3 25.63 -3.58 -48.21
CA ARG A 3 24.38 -3.20 -47.54
C ARG A 3 23.74 -4.32 -46.69
N GLN A 4 24.08 -5.58 -46.94
CA GLN A 4 23.56 -6.69 -46.12
C GLN A 4 24.34 -6.89 -44.83
N ILE A 5 25.61 -6.52 -44.81
CA ILE A 5 26.47 -6.62 -43.60
C ILE A 5 26.11 -5.51 -42.58
N ALA A 6 25.72 -4.34 -43.06
CA ALA A 6 25.33 -3.24 -42.18
C ALA A 6 23.99 -3.44 -41.48
N LEU A 7 23.07 -4.23 -42.05
CA LEU A 7 21.75 -4.54 -41.46
C LEU A 7 21.81 -5.65 -40.40
N SER A 8 22.83 -6.52 -40.44
CA SER A 8 22.98 -7.59 -39.43
C SER A 8 23.68 -7.14 -38.13
N LEU A 9 24.45 -6.06 -38.21
CA LEU A 9 25.17 -5.52 -37.07
C LEU A 9 24.33 -4.57 -36.19
N ARG A 10 23.29 -3.96 -36.76
CA ARG A 10 22.42 -3.02 -36.03
C ARG A 10 21.62 -3.63 -34.86
N PRO A 11 20.99 -4.80 -35.01
CA PRO A 11 20.27 -5.42 -33.88
C PRO A 11 21.18 -5.85 -32.74
N GLN A 12 22.40 -6.32 -33.06
CA GLN A 12 23.36 -6.73 -32.03
C GLN A 12 23.96 -5.53 -31.25
N LEU A 13 24.21 -4.43 -31.95
CA LEU A 13 24.68 -3.19 -31.31
C LEU A 13 23.62 -2.58 -30.41
N VAL A 14 22.35 -2.57 -30.84
CA VAL A 14 21.23 -2.08 -30.04
C VAL A 14 21.00 -2.97 -28.83
N SER A 15 21.07 -4.29 -29.01
CA SER A 15 20.95 -5.27 -27.93
C SER A 15 22.09 -5.12 -26.91
N ASN A 16 23.33 -4.96 -27.38
CA ASN A 16 24.49 -4.78 -26.49
C ASN A 16 24.46 -3.46 -25.72
N VAL A 17 24.01 -2.38 -26.37
CA VAL A 17 23.84 -1.08 -25.70
C VAL A 17 22.71 -1.15 -24.65
N ARG A 18 21.62 -1.85 -24.96
CA ARG A 18 20.50 -2.04 -24.04
C ARG A 18 20.91 -2.91 -22.85
N MET A 19 21.67 -4.00 -23.07
CA MET A 19 22.18 -4.85 -22.01
C MET A 19 23.19 -4.14 -21.10
N LYS A 20 24.09 -3.32 -21.69
CA LYS A 20 25.02 -2.50 -20.92
C LYS A 20 24.30 -1.43 -20.08
N LYS A 21 23.25 -0.83 -20.62
CA LYS A 21 22.42 0.12 -19.89
C LYS A 21 21.67 -0.55 -18.73
N LEU A 22 21.12 -1.74 -18.94
CA LEU A 22 20.43 -2.52 -17.90
C LEU A 22 21.38 -2.94 -16.77
N ALA A 23 22.63 -3.28 -17.09
CA ALA A 23 23.64 -3.62 -16.10
C ALA A 23 24.07 -2.42 -15.24
N LEU A 24 23.89 -1.18 -15.73
CA LEU A 24 24.20 0.06 -15.00
C LEU A 24 23.05 0.57 -14.14
N LEU A 25 21.80 0.08 -14.33
CA LEU A 25 20.62 0.51 -13.58
C LEU A 25 20.79 0.40 -12.06
N PRO A 26 21.34 -0.67 -11.49
CA PRO A 26 21.56 -0.78 -10.05
C PRO A 26 22.59 0.21 -9.52
N LEU A 27 23.43 0.78 -10.39
CA LEU A 27 24.46 1.77 -10.07
C LEU A 27 23.92 3.20 -10.15
N LEU A 28 22.73 3.40 -10.73
CA LEU A 28 22.05 4.68 -10.80
C LEU A 28 21.21 4.85 -9.53
N GLY A 29 21.79 5.45 -8.51
CA GLY A 29 21.05 5.80 -7.30
C GLY A 29 19.86 6.72 -7.61
N HIS A 30 18.95 6.81 -6.67
CA HIS A 30 17.83 7.76 -6.75
C HIS A 30 18.33 9.19 -6.51
N HIS A 31 17.55 10.18 -6.98
CA HIS A 31 17.78 11.59 -6.78
C HIS A 31 16.70 12.20 -5.91
N GLN A 32 17.06 13.16 -5.08
CA GLN A 32 16.15 13.88 -4.18
C GLN A 32 16.36 15.38 -4.30
N TYR A 33 15.29 16.15 -4.14
CA TYR A 33 15.33 17.60 -4.08
C TYR A 33 14.11 18.13 -3.33
N THR A 34 14.27 19.22 -2.59
CA THR A 34 13.16 19.87 -1.90
C THR A 34 12.95 21.26 -2.47
N LEU A 35 11.74 21.55 -2.97
CA LEU A 35 11.38 22.88 -3.47
C LEU A 35 11.29 23.89 -2.32
N ALA A 36 11.35 25.18 -2.68
CA ALA A 36 11.25 26.28 -1.71
C ALA A 36 9.94 26.24 -0.90
N ASN A 37 8.84 25.72 -1.46
CA ASN A 37 7.56 25.57 -0.77
C ASN A 37 7.47 24.30 0.12
N GLY A 38 8.54 23.53 0.22
CA GLY A 38 8.63 22.36 1.08
C GLY A 38 8.31 21.02 0.39
N LEU A 39 7.90 21.01 -0.89
CA LEU A 39 7.65 19.77 -1.60
C LEU A 39 8.94 18.99 -1.79
N ARG A 40 8.96 17.76 -1.31
CA ARG A 40 10.07 16.83 -1.53
C ARG A 40 9.83 16.06 -2.82
N ILE A 41 10.86 15.95 -3.65
CA ILE A 41 10.83 15.24 -4.92
C ILE A 41 11.82 14.09 -4.86
N ILE A 42 11.40 12.91 -5.31
CA ILE A 42 12.26 11.74 -5.45
C ILE A 42 12.13 11.16 -6.84
N HIS A 43 13.26 10.81 -7.44
CA HIS A 43 13.32 10.25 -8.78
C HIS A 43 14.19 9.00 -8.80
N GLN A 44 13.65 7.88 -9.24
CA GLN A 44 14.40 6.68 -9.58
C GLN A 44 14.52 6.60 -11.10
N PRO A 45 15.72 6.78 -11.66
CA PRO A 45 15.95 6.55 -13.09
C PRO A 45 15.67 5.11 -13.49
N SER A 46 15.08 4.92 -14.66
CA SER A 46 14.80 3.62 -15.26
C SER A 46 14.95 3.74 -16.77
N PHE A 47 15.34 2.68 -17.44
CA PHE A 47 15.46 2.68 -18.91
C PHE A 47 14.19 2.23 -19.63
N SER A 48 13.10 2.00 -18.92
CA SER A 48 11.82 1.67 -19.54
C SER A 48 11.25 2.87 -20.30
N ASP A 49 10.52 2.60 -21.36
CA ASP A 49 9.77 3.63 -22.10
C ASP A 49 8.53 4.09 -21.33
N VAL A 50 8.10 3.33 -20.32
CA VAL A 50 6.98 3.66 -19.43
C VAL A 50 7.51 4.32 -18.18
N ALA A 51 6.88 5.43 -17.80
CA ALA A 51 7.18 6.15 -16.57
C ALA A 51 5.94 6.24 -15.68
N TYR A 52 6.20 6.45 -14.39
CA TYR A 52 5.19 6.65 -13.36
C TYR A 52 5.53 7.92 -12.60
N CYS A 53 4.54 8.75 -12.36
CA CYS A 53 4.73 9.90 -11.47
C CYS A 53 3.45 10.21 -10.72
N GLY A 54 3.58 10.86 -9.57
CA GLY A 54 2.43 11.24 -8.80
C GLY A 54 2.77 11.97 -7.50
N PHE A 55 1.70 12.30 -6.78
CA PHE A 55 1.78 12.91 -5.45
C PHE A 55 1.37 11.88 -4.40
N ALA A 56 2.17 11.77 -3.36
CA ALA A 56 1.81 11.06 -2.14
C ALA A 56 1.58 12.08 -1.03
N VAL A 57 0.41 12.04 -0.43
CA VAL A 57 -0.03 12.96 0.63
C VAL A 57 -0.01 12.23 1.96
N ASP A 58 0.62 12.81 2.98
CA ASP A 58 0.65 12.24 4.33
C ASP A 58 -0.66 12.55 5.06
N ALA A 59 -1.74 12.03 4.53
CA ALA A 59 -3.08 12.10 5.08
C ALA A 59 -3.92 10.93 4.56
N GLY A 60 -4.58 10.26 5.45
CA GLY A 60 -5.48 9.17 5.15
C GLY A 60 -6.66 9.17 6.10
N THR A 61 -7.39 8.05 6.16
CA THR A 61 -8.59 7.95 6.98
C THR A 61 -8.31 8.09 8.48
N ARG A 62 -7.10 7.76 8.92
CA ARG A 62 -6.65 7.98 10.29
C ARG A 62 -6.73 9.45 10.72
N ASP A 63 -6.59 10.36 9.78
CA ASP A 63 -6.47 11.80 10.04
C ASP A 63 -7.81 12.54 9.98
N GLU A 64 -8.89 11.83 9.66
CA GLU A 64 -10.24 12.39 9.62
C GLU A 64 -10.75 12.76 11.01
N LEU A 65 -11.52 13.85 11.09
CA LEU A 65 -12.29 14.17 12.28
C LEU A 65 -13.44 13.17 12.46
N GLU A 66 -14.00 13.08 13.65
CA GLU A 66 -15.07 12.14 13.99
C GLU A 66 -16.28 12.28 13.05
N ASN A 67 -16.63 13.51 12.69
CA ASN A 67 -17.79 13.81 11.85
C ASN A 67 -17.49 13.79 10.33
N GLU A 68 -16.25 13.47 9.94
CA GLU A 68 -15.86 13.42 8.53
C GLU A 68 -15.33 12.05 8.09
N GLN A 69 -15.72 10.98 8.80
CA GLN A 69 -15.27 9.62 8.46
C GLN A 69 -15.66 9.25 7.03
N GLY A 70 -14.67 8.84 6.25
CA GLY A 70 -14.78 8.56 4.83
C GLY A 70 -14.33 9.70 3.92
N MET A 71 -14.01 10.87 4.48
CA MET A 71 -13.65 12.05 3.68
C MET A 71 -12.35 11.87 2.90
N ALA A 72 -11.34 11.22 3.44
CA ALA A 72 -10.07 11.00 2.73
C ALA A 72 -10.29 10.24 1.41
N HIS A 73 -11.06 9.18 1.45
CA HIS A 73 -11.46 8.40 0.27
C HIS A 73 -12.42 9.18 -0.63
N PHE A 74 -13.33 9.93 -0.05
CA PHE A 74 -14.28 10.76 -0.80
C PHE A 74 -13.56 11.84 -1.64
N VAL A 75 -12.58 12.51 -1.05
CA VAL A 75 -11.73 13.49 -1.75
C VAL A 75 -10.97 12.83 -2.90
N GLU A 76 -10.46 11.61 -2.70
CA GLU A 76 -9.81 10.84 -3.77
C GLU A 76 -10.73 10.71 -5.00
N HIS A 77 -12.00 10.39 -4.81
CA HIS A 77 -12.99 10.35 -5.90
C HIS A 77 -13.22 11.73 -6.52
N LEU A 78 -13.33 12.76 -5.70
CA LEU A 78 -13.72 14.11 -6.15
C LEU A 78 -12.64 14.85 -6.91
N ILE A 79 -11.36 14.57 -6.68
CA ILE A 79 -10.27 15.27 -7.37
C ILE A 79 -10.27 15.03 -8.89
N PHE A 80 -10.94 13.96 -9.35
CA PHE A 80 -11.09 13.67 -10.78
C PHE A 80 -12.31 14.35 -11.40
N LYS A 81 -13.08 15.14 -10.65
CA LYS A 81 -14.41 15.61 -11.04
C LYS A 81 -14.49 17.09 -11.36
N GLY A 82 -13.41 17.82 -11.25
CA GLY A 82 -13.38 19.22 -11.65
C GLY A 82 -12.31 20.02 -10.95
N THR A 83 -11.65 20.88 -11.72
CA THR A 83 -10.71 21.89 -11.22
C THR A 83 -11.19 23.27 -11.66
N GLN A 84 -10.46 24.32 -11.25
CA GLN A 84 -10.75 25.68 -11.69
C GLN A 84 -10.76 25.83 -13.21
N LYS A 85 -9.93 25.05 -13.94
CA LYS A 85 -9.80 25.17 -15.40
C LYS A 85 -10.26 23.96 -16.19
N ARG A 86 -10.63 22.85 -15.54
CA ARG A 86 -11.02 21.60 -16.21
C ARG A 86 -12.32 21.04 -15.64
N LYS A 87 -13.18 20.57 -16.53
CA LYS A 87 -14.34 19.75 -16.16
C LYS A 87 -13.92 18.28 -16.05
N ALA A 88 -14.78 17.46 -15.46
CA ALA A 88 -14.51 16.04 -15.23
C ALA A 88 -14.06 15.29 -16.50
N TRP A 89 -14.72 15.51 -17.63
CA TRP A 89 -14.38 14.80 -18.85
C TRP A 89 -13.04 15.23 -19.46
N HIS A 90 -12.59 16.47 -19.24
CA HIS A 90 -11.25 16.92 -19.63
C HIS A 90 -10.18 16.19 -18.81
N ILE A 91 -10.41 16.03 -17.51
CA ILE A 91 -9.52 15.31 -16.61
C ILE A 91 -9.42 13.85 -17.05
N LEU A 92 -10.57 13.20 -17.29
CA LEU A 92 -10.65 11.81 -17.70
C LEU A 92 -9.86 11.55 -18.99
N ASN A 93 -10.02 12.42 -19.99
CA ASN A 93 -9.45 12.21 -21.32
C ASN A 93 -8.01 12.68 -21.46
N ARG A 94 -7.50 13.50 -20.54
CA ARG A 94 -6.17 14.10 -20.69
C ARG A 94 -5.07 13.08 -20.87
N MET A 95 -5.06 12.02 -20.08
CA MET A 95 -4.08 10.93 -20.19
C MET A 95 -4.56 9.81 -21.11
N GLU A 96 -5.86 9.50 -21.11
CA GLU A 96 -6.43 8.50 -22.01
C GLU A 96 -6.13 8.81 -23.48
N ASN A 97 -6.16 10.07 -23.89
CA ASN A 97 -5.88 10.49 -25.27
C ASN A 97 -4.44 10.17 -25.73
N VAL A 98 -3.53 9.94 -24.83
CA VAL A 98 -2.14 9.57 -25.13
C VAL A 98 -1.81 8.14 -24.67
N GLY A 99 -2.83 7.34 -24.34
CA GLY A 99 -2.66 5.94 -23.91
C GLY A 99 -2.14 5.77 -22.50
N GLY A 100 -2.05 6.84 -21.72
CA GLY A 100 -1.72 6.79 -20.30
C GLY A 100 -2.94 6.53 -19.43
N ASP A 101 -2.72 6.34 -18.15
CA ASP A 101 -3.80 6.20 -17.18
C ASP A 101 -3.68 7.24 -16.06
N LEU A 102 -4.70 7.31 -15.24
CA LEU A 102 -4.75 8.18 -14.08
C LEU A 102 -5.40 7.38 -12.95
N ASN A 103 -4.68 7.21 -11.85
CA ASN A 103 -5.08 6.35 -10.73
C ASN A 103 -4.93 7.06 -9.40
N ALA A 104 -5.62 6.56 -8.40
CA ALA A 104 -5.45 6.98 -7.02
C ALA A 104 -5.81 5.85 -6.07
N TYR A 105 -5.28 5.91 -4.85
CA TYR A 105 -5.73 5.07 -3.75
C TYR A 105 -5.60 5.83 -2.42
N THR A 106 -6.42 5.42 -1.47
CA THR A 106 -6.44 5.95 -0.11
C THR A 106 -6.22 4.82 0.88
N ASN A 107 -5.25 5.00 1.75
CA ASN A 107 -5.01 4.13 2.89
C ASN A 107 -5.33 4.88 4.19
N LYS A 108 -5.02 4.27 5.31
CA LYS A 108 -5.27 4.89 6.61
C LYS A 108 -4.33 6.05 6.91
N GLU A 109 -3.12 6.04 6.34
CA GLU A 109 -2.09 7.04 6.61
C GLU A 109 -1.64 7.85 5.40
N GLU A 110 -1.98 7.45 4.18
CA GLU A 110 -1.60 8.18 2.97
C GLU A 110 -2.65 8.09 1.87
N THR A 111 -2.61 9.09 0.98
CA THR A 111 -3.36 9.11 -0.28
C THR A 111 -2.37 9.33 -1.41
N VAL A 112 -2.45 8.54 -2.47
CA VAL A 112 -1.55 8.62 -3.61
C VAL A 112 -2.36 8.83 -4.89
N ILE A 113 -1.96 9.82 -5.68
CA ILE A 113 -2.58 10.16 -6.96
C ILE A 113 -1.46 10.12 -7.99
N TYR A 114 -1.59 9.28 -9.01
CA TYR A 114 -0.50 9.02 -9.93
C TYR A 114 -0.96 8.67 -11.34
N SER A 115 -0.02 8.66 -12.27
CA SER A 115 -0.25 8.33 -13.67
C SER A 115 0.87 7.44 -14.20
N ALA A 116 0.52 6.53 -15.09
CA ALA A 116 1.46 5.75 -15.90
C ALA A 116 1.34 6.19 -17.36
N PHE A 117 2.46 6.37 -18.04
CA PHE A 117 2.49 6.95 -19.38
C PHE A 117 3.81 6.65 -20.09
N LEU A 118 3.85 6.86 -21.39
CA LEU A 118 5.12 6.87 -22.12
C LEU A 118 5.90 8.15 -21.77
N THR A 119 7.22 8.04 -21.63
CA THR A 119 8.09 9.11 -21.10
C THR A 119 7.92 10.47 -21.76
N GLU A 120 7.61 10.50 -23.07
CA GLU A 120 7.36 11.76 -23.81
C GLU A 120 6.18 12.58 -23.24
N HIS A 121 5.26 11.94 -22.51
CA HIS A 121 4.06 12.58 -21.96
C HIS A 121 4.20 13.01 -20.50
N PHE A 122 5.42 13.02 -19.97
CA PHE A 122 5.67 13.40 -18.57
C PHE A 122 5.14 14.80 -18.24
N GLY A 123 5.42 15.78 -19.07
CA GLY A 123 4.94 17.15 -18.82
C GLY A 123 3.42 17.26 -18.76
N ARG A 124 2.75 16.49 -19.64
CA ARG A 124 1.28 16.43 -19.67
C ARG A 124 0.72 15.79 -18.39
N ALA A 125 1.33 14.70 -17.94
CA ALA A 125 0.91 14.02 -16.71
C ALA A 125 1.16 14.89 -15.47
N PHE A 126 2.34 15.48 -15.36
CA PHE A 126 2.68 16.31 -14.19
C PHE A 126 1.76 17.53 -14.08
N GLU A 127 1.51 18.20 -15.19
CA GLU A 127 0.62 19.38 -15.22
C GLU A 127 -0.81 19.01 -14.79
N LEU A 128 -1.32 17.88 -15.27
CA LEU A 128 -2.65 17.40 -14.88
C LEU A 128 -2.71 17.05 -13.39
N LEU A 129 -1.72 16.30 -12.90
CA LEU A 129 -1.66 15.88 -11.50
C LEU A 129 -1.58 17.08 -10.55
N ALA A 130 -0.75 18.08 -10.89
CA ALA A 130 -0.67 19.32 -10.12
C ALA A 130 -2.02 20.06 -10.09
N ASP A 131 -2.72 20.10 -11.21
CA ASP A 131 -4.02 20.75 -11.31
C ASP A 131 -5.06 20.07 -10.43
N ILE A 132 -5.20 18.75 -10.51
CA ILE A 132 -6.21 18.03 -9.73
C ILE A 132 -5.89 17.98 -8.24
N VAL A 133 -4.63 17.98 -7.87
CA VAL A 133 -4.21 17.95 -6.44
C VAL A 133 -4.39 19.32 -5.78
N PHE A 134 -4.01 20.40 -6.46
CA PHE A 134 -3.96 21.74 -5.84
C PHE A 134 -5.13 22.64 -6.21
N HIS A 135 -5.89 22.34 -7.26
CA HIS A 135 -6.90 23.24 -7.80
C HIS A 135 -8.29 22.62 -7.95
N SER A 136 -8.56 21.50 -7.29
CA SER A 136 -9.90 20.89 -7.28
C SER A 136 -10.94 21.82 -6.67
N THR A 137 -12.12 21.87 -7.27
CA THR A 137 -13.23 22.72 -6.85
C THR A 137 -14.31 21.96 -6.10
N PHE A 138 -14.29 20.64 -6.13
CA PHE A 138 -15.27 19.77 -5.48
C PHE A 138 -16.72 20.17 -5.81
N PRO A 139 -17.15 20.11 -7.10
CA PRO A 139 -18.46 20.58 -7.49
C PRO A 139 -19.56 19.82 -6.73
N GLN A 140 -20.55 20.57 -6.18
CA GLN A 140 -21.62 19.96 -5.37
C GLN A 140 -22.41 18.90 -6.14
N ARG A 141 -22.62 19.11 -7.43
CA ARG A 141 -23.28 18.14 -8.31
C ARG A 141 -22.53 16.82 -8.38
N GLU A 142 -21.21 16.87 -8.42
CA GLU A 142 -20.36 15.65 -8.45
C GLU A 142 -20.34 14.97 -7.08
N ILE A 143 -20.41 15.71 -5.99
CA ILE A 143 -20.52 15.17 -4.65
C ILE A 143 -21.76 14.30 -4.50
N GLU A 144 -22.90 14.78 -4.99
CA GLU A 144 -24.16 14.03 -4.95
C GLU A 144 -24.05 12.70 -5.71
N LYS A 145 -23.41 12.71 -6.88
CA LYS A 145 -23.18 11.49 -7.68
C LYS A 145 -22.21 10.54 -7.00
N GLU A 146 -21.10 11.05 -6.51
CA GLU A 146 -20.06 10.21 -5.88
C GLU A 146 -20.53 9.62 -4.55
N THR A 147 -21.39 10.31 -3.82
CA THR A 147 -22.02 9.77 -2.61
C THR A 147 -22.71 8.43 -2.90
N GLU A 148 -23.50 8.37 -3.96
CA GLU A 148 -24.18 7.15 -4.37
C GLU A 148 -23.20 6.03 -4.79
N VAL A 149 -22.15 6.40 -5.53
CA VAL A 149 -21.10 5.46 -5.95
C VAL A 149 -20.41 4.83 -4.75
N ILE A 150 -20.07 5.63 -3.75
CA ILE A 150 -19.38 5.13 -2.55
C ILE A 150 -20.31 4.30 -1.66
N ILE A 151 -21.58 4.68 -1.55
CA ILE A 151 -22.58 3.88 -0.84
C ILE A 151 -22.71 2.50 -1.49
N ASP A 152 -22.71 2.43 -2.83
CA ASP A 152 -22.73 1.17 -3.56
C ASP A 152 -21.46 0.34 -3.31
N GLU A 153 -20.28 0.98 -3.21
CA GLU A 153 -19.05 0.30 -2.81
C GLU A 153 -19.16 -0.30 -1.40
N ILE A 154 -19.69 0.45 -0.45
CA ILE A 154 -19.89 -0.03 0.93
C ILE A 154 -20.81 -1.25 0.91
N GLN A 155 -21.91 -1.20 0.16
CA GLN A 155 -22.83 -2.33 0.04
C GLN A 155 -22.15 -3.56 -0.57
N SER A 156 -21.29 -3.36 -1.55
CA SER A 156 -20.52 -4.44 -2.18
C SER A 156 -19.61 -5.15 -1.16
N TYR A 157 -18.96 -4.41 -0.27
CA TYR A 157 -18.15 -4.98 0.82
C TYR A 157 -19.02 -5.71 1.86
N GLU A 158 -20.18 -5.14 2.22
CA GLU A 158 -21.14 -5.79 3.11
C GLU A 158 -21.59 -7.15 2.56
N ASP A 159 -21.69 -7.27 1.24
CA ASP A 159 -22.09 -8.51 0.55
C ASP A 159 -20.91 -9.46 0.31
N THR A 160 -19.70 -9.09 0.69
CA THR A 160 -18.48 -9.90 0.49
C THR A 160 -17.77 -10.13 1.84
N PRO A 161 -18.23 -11.11 2.64
CA PRO A 161 -17.70 -11.34 3.98
C PRO A 161 -16.20 -11.61 4.04
N SER A 162 -15.64 -12.24 3.00
CA SER A 162 -14.20 -12.51 2.91
C SER A 162 -13.33 -11.24 2.83
N GLU A 163 -13.91 -10.15 2.39
CA GLU A 163 -13.25 -8.84 2.35
C GLU A 163 -13.60 -7.99 3.58
N LEU A 164 -14.89 -7.95 3.93
CA LEU A 164 -15.37 -7.17 5.07
C LEU A 164 -14.69 -7.55 6.39
N ILE A 165 -14.38 -8.82 6.57
CA ILE A 165 -13.78 -9.33 7.82
C ILE A 165 -12.43 -8.67 8.12
N PHE A 166 -11.68 -8.27 7.10
CA PHE A 166 -10.40 -7.58 7.30
C PHE A 166 -10.61 -6.20 7.94
N ASP A 167 -11.61 -5.45 7.48
CA ASP A 167 -11.95 -4.15 8.04
C ASP A 167 -12.48 -4.28 9.48
N ASP A 168 -13.39 -5.22 9.70
CA ASP A 168 -13.96 -5.46 11.02
C ASP A 168 -12.92 -5.96 12.02
N PHE A 169 -11.93 -6.73 11.55
CA PHE A 169 -10.82 -7.19 12.39
C PHE A 169 -9.92 -6.03 12.80
N GLU A 170 -9.59 -5.11 11.90
CA GLU A 170 -8.82 -3.92 12.27
C GLU A 170 -9.58 -3.04 13.27
N ASP A 171 -10.89 -2.90 13.12
CA ASP A 171 -11.71 -2.20 14.10
C ASP A 171 -11.63 -2.86 15.49
N LEU A 172 -11.60 -4.18 15.52
CA LEU A 172 -11.44 -4.94 16.77
C LEU A 172 -10.04 -4.74 17.39
N ILE A 173 -9.00 -4.75 16.58
CA ILE A 173 -7.60 -4.57 17.03
C ILE A 173 -7.34 -3.14 17.52
N PHE A 174 -7.94 -2.16 16.87
CA PHE A 174 -7.75 -0.73 17.18
C PHE A 174 -9.01 -0.11 17.77
N ARG A 175 -9.67 -0.83 18.66
CA ARG A 175 -10.94 -0.43 19.24
C ARG A 175 -10.92 1.01 19.79
N GLY A 176 -11.83 1.86 19.28
CA GLY A 176 -11.94 3.25 19.71
C GLY A 176 -10.89 4.20 19.14
N HIS A 177 -10.01 3.72 18.27
CA HIS A 177 -8.96 4.53 17.64
C HIS A 177 -9.28 4.75 16.15
N PRO A 178 -8.88 5.91 15.56
CA PRO A 178 -9.12 6.17 14.14
C PRO A 178 -8.60 5.12 13.17
N LEU A 179 -7.53 4.39 13.50
CA LEU A 179 -7.04 3.28 12.66
C LEU A 179 -8.05 2.14 12.50
N GLY A 180 -9.01 2.01 13.42
CA GLY A 180 -10.07 1.01 13.31
C GLY A 180 -11.21 1.39 12.36
N ARG A 181 -11.24 2.62 11.87
CA ARG A 181 -12.30 3.10 10.99
C ARG A 181 -12.25 2.45 9.62
N ASN A 182 -13.42 2.23 9.02
CA ASN A 182 -13.50 1.79 7.63
C ASN A 182 -13.06 2.93 6.69
N ILE A 183 -12.22 2.63 5.71
CA ILE A 183 -11.71 3.60 4.72
C ILE A 183 -12.86 4.24 3.94
N LEU A 184 -13.91 3.45 3.61
CA LEU A 184 -15.06 3.95 2.84
C LEU A 184 -15.96 4.89 3.64
N GLY A 185 -15.85 4.88 4.96
CA GLY A 185 -16.68 5.70 5.83
C GLY A 185 -18.01 5.04 6.13
N ASN A 186 -19.00 5.87 6.39
CA ASN A 186 -20.32 5.48 6.88
C ASN A 186 -21.38 6.16 6.00
N PRO A 187 -22.39 5.41 5.49
CA PRO A 187 -23.39 5.98 4.59
C PRO A 187 -24.14 7.19 5.15
N GLU A 188 -24.41 7.20 6.44
CA GLU A 188 -25.15 8.30 7.08
C GLU A 188 -24.32 9.60 7.08
N LEU A 189 -23.04 9.52 7.35
CA LEU A 189 -22.13 10.68 7.30
C LEU A 189 -21.88 11.13 5.85
N LEU A 190 -21.68 10.18 4.93
CA LEU A 190 -21.44 10.51 3.51
C LEU A 190 -22.55 11.36 2.93
N LYS A 191 -23.81 11.13 3.31
CA LYS A 191 -24.96 11.91 2.85
C LYS A 191 -24.96 13.35 3.35
N THR A 192 -24.17 13.66 4.38
CA THR A 192 -24.08 15.02 4.95
C THR A 192 -22.97 15.86 4.33
N PHE A 193 -22.11 15.26 3.50
CA PHE A 193 -20.92 15.95 2.98
C PHE A 193 -21.28 16.93 1.87
N HIS A 194 -20.70 18.12 1.96
CA HIS A 194 -20.81 19.21 0.99
C HIS A 194 -19.43 19.59 0.46
N SER A 195 -19.41 20.43 -0.56
CA SER A 195 -18.18 20.95 -1.17
C SER A 195 -17.23 21.57 -0.13
N GLU A 196 -17.77 22.31 0.82
CA GLU A 196 -17.00 22.96 1.90
C GLU A 196 -16.31 21.95 2.81
N ASP A 197 -16.91 20.79 3.03
CA ASP A 197 -16.33 19.72 3.87
C ASP A 197 -15.12 19.10 3.20
N ALA A 198 -15.20 18.84 1.89
CA ALA A 198 -14.08 18.35 1.11
C ALA A 198 -12.94 19.38 1.06
N ALA A 199 -13.28 20.65 0.84
CA ALA A 199 -12.32 21.75 0.84
C ALA A 199 -11.64 21.92 2.21
N ALA A 200 -12.37 21.74 3.30
CA ALA A 200 -11.84 21.81 4.66
C ALA A 200 -10.81 20.71 4.90
N PHE A 201 -11.07 19.50 4.45
CA PHE A 201 -10.11 18.38 4.57
C PHE A 201 -8.82 18.66 3.79
N THR A 202 -8.94 19.04 2.51
CA THR A 202 -7.75 19.33 1.70
C THR A 202 -6.98 20.54 2.20
N SER A 203 -7.65 21.55 2.74
CA SER A 203 -7.01 22.73 3.35
C SER A 203 -6.16 22.39 4.57
N ARG A 204 -6.45 21.29 5.26
CA ARG A 204 -5.61 20.84 6.37
C ARG A 204 -4.39 20.07 5.91
N PHE A 205 -4.47 19.29 4.83
CA PHE A 205 -3.47 18.28 4.53
C PHE A 205 -2.79 18.40 3.16
N TYR A 206 -3.46 18.95 2.14
CA TYR A 206 -2.95 18.96 0.76
C TYR A 206 -2.04 20.15 0.50
N HIS A 207 -0.89 20.15 1.17
CA HIS A 207 0.12 21.20 1.06
C HIS A 207 1.48 20.61 0.74
N PRO A 208 2.34 21.36 0.04
CA PRO A 208 3.64 20.84 -0.43
C PRO A 208 4.50 20.20 0.66
N GLY A 209 4.57 20.81 1.84
CA GLY A 209 5.37 20.30 2.95
C GLY A 209 4.86 18.97 3.53
N ASN A 210 3.64 18.58 3.21
CA ASN A 210 3.00 17.33 3.64
C ASN A 210 2.91 16.29 2.52
N MET A 211 3.66 16.49 1.45
CA MET A 211 3.60 15.69 0.24
C MET A 211 4.98 15.32 -0.26
N VAL A 212 4.98 14.30 -1.12
CA VAL A 212 6.11 13.91 -1.95
C VAL A 212 5.62 13.85 -3.39
N PHE A 213 6.40 14.40 -4.32
CA PHE A 213 6.25 14.12 -5.75
C PHE A 213 7.28 13.06 -6.14
N PHE A 214 6.82 11.95 -6.70
CA PHE A 214 7.69 10.84 -7.06
C PHE A 214 7.68 10.61 -8.57
N VAL A 215 8.82 10.19 -9.10
CA VAL A 215 8.99 9.85 -10.51
C VAL A 215 9.81 8.55 -10.61
N TRP A 216 9.29 7.61 -11.36
CA TRP A 216 10.00 6.38 -11.73
C TRP A 216 10.05 6.31 -13.26
N GLY A 217 11.23 6.50 -13.84
CA GLY A 217 11.32 6.45 -15.29
C GLY A 217 12.58 7.09 -15.90
N ASN A 218 12.65 6.98 -17.21
CA ASN A 218 13.76 7.48 -18.02
C ASN A 218 13.58 8.96 -18.32
N LEU A 219 13.86 9.78 -17.31
CA LEU A 219 13.75 11.23 -17.36
C LEU A 219 14.99 11.84 -16.72
N TYR A 220 15.32 13.06 -17.14
CA TYR A 220 16.42 13.80 -16.54
C TYR A 220 15.95 14.54 -15.29
N PHE A 221 16.64 14.32 -14.20
CA PHE A 221 16.29 14.91 -12.92
C PHE A 221 16.21 16.45 -12.96
N LYS A 222 17.14 17.09 -13.66
CA LYS A 222 17.13 18.56 -13.83
C LYS A 222 15.86 19.06 -14.52
N GLN A 223 15.34 18.30 -15.48
CA GLN A 223 14.08 18.64 -16.17
C GLN A 223 12.87 18.48 -15.25
N ILE A 224 12.90 17.45 -14.42
CA ILE A 224 11.84 17.25 -13.41
C ILE A 224 11.78 18.45 -12.46
N ILE A 225 12.92 18.87 -11.93
CA ILE A 225 13.01 20.01 -11.01
C ILE A 225 12.57 21.31 -11.69
N ARG A 226 13.02 21.55 -12.91
CA ARG A 226 12.68 22.76 -13.68
C ARG A 226 11.16 22.84 -13.91
N LEU A 227 10.56 21.72 -14.30
CA LEU A 227 9.11 21.64 -14.52
C LEU A 227 8.34 21.80 -13.20
N ALA A 228 8.81 21.20 -12.12
CA ALA A 228 8.22 21.35 -10.79
C ALA A 228 8.23 22.81 -10.33
N GLU A 229 9.36 23.50 -10.48
CA GLU A 229 9.46 24.92 -10.15
C GLU A 229 8.49 25.77 -10.98
N LYS A 230 8.34 25.46 -12.26
CA LYS A 230 7.39 26.17 -13.14
C LYS A 230 5.96 25.92 -12.76
N LEU A 231 5.56 24.65 -12.56
CA LEU A 231 4.16 24.27 -12.31
C LEU A 231 3.68 24.62 -10.92
N LEU A 232 4.58 24.64 -9.93
CA LEU A 232 4.25 24.75 -8.51
C LEU A 232 4.72 26.07 -7.90
N ALA A 233 5.17 27.04 -8.72
CA ALA A 233 5.62 28.34 -8.24
C ALA A 233 4.58 29.08 -7.41
N ASP A 234 3.29 28.92 -7.77
CA ASP A 234 2.17 29.62 -7.13
C ASP A 234 1.59 28.84 -5.93
N VAL A 235 2.11 27.65 -5.65
CA VAL A 235 1.62 26.85 -4.52
C VAL A 235 2.41 27.22 -3.27
N PRO A 236 1.79 27.84 -2.27
CA PRO A 236 2.49 28.36 -1.10
C PRO A 236 2.94 27.26 -0.15
N ALA A 237 3.99 27.55 0.63
CA ALA A 237 4.37 26.77 1.78
C ALA A 237 3.34 26.98 2.90
N VAL A 238 2.79 25.90 3.42
CA VAL A 238 1.86 25.90 4.54
C VAL A 238 2.29 24.83 5.54
N THR A 239 2.38 25.20 6.82
CA THR A 239 2.67 24.24 7.88
C THR A 239 1.44 23.38 8.13
N VAL A 240 1.61 22.07 8.09
CA VAL A 240 0.55 21.11 8.34
C VAL A 240 0.74 20.49 9.71
N ASP A 241 -0.34 20.46 10.50
CA ASP A 241 -0.38 19.73 11.76
C ASP A 241 -1.04 18.37 11.49
N ASN A 242 -0.22 17.34 11.30
CA ASN A 242 -0.66 15.97 11.12
C ASN A 242 -0.15 15.05 12.24
N ARG A 243 0.00 15.59 13.44
CA ARG A 243 0.42 14.78 14.60
C ARG A 243 -0.63 13.72 14.89
N ARG A 244 -0.18 12.49 14.92
CA ARG A 244 -1.02 11.32 15.15
C ARG A 244 -0.85 10.83 16.58
N THR A 245 -1.97 10.48 17.20
CA THR A 245 -1.97 9.88 18.53
C THR A 245 -1.83 8.37 18.40
N PRO A 246 -0.83 7.73 19.04
CA PRO A 246 -0.72 6.28 19.03
C PRO A 246 -1.95 5.61 19.63
N PRO A 247 -2.30 4.38 19.17
CA PRO A 247 -3.38 3.64 19.80
C PRO A 247 -3.07 3.34 21.27
N SER A 248 -4.12 3.22 22.06
CA SER A 248 -4.03 2.81 23.46
C SER A 248 -3.54 1.37 23.60
N LEU A 249 -3.32 0.94 24.85
CA LEU A 249 -2.94 -0.45 25.13
C LEU A 249 -3.92 -1.42 24.49
N TYR A 250 -3.38 -2.47 23.89
CA TYR A 250 -4.12 -3.51 23.21
C TYR A 250 -4.71 -4.50 24.22
N THR A 251 -5.99 -4.76 24.11
CA THR A 251 -6.67 -5.81 24.86
C THR A 251 -7.25 -6.82 23.87
N PRO A 252 -6.78 -8.08 23.89
CA PRO A 252 -7.33 -9.11 23.00
C PRO A 252 -8.81 -9.35 23.21
N GLU A 253 -9.52 -9.56 22.12
CA GLU A 253 -10.96 -9.83 22.13
C GLU A 253 -11.28 -11.04 21.26
N LYS A 254 -12.36 -11.75 21.61
CA LYS A 254 -12.94 -12.82 20.81
C LYS A 254 -14.38 -12.46 20.51
N LEU A 255 -14.72 -12.40 19.23
CA LEU A 255 -16.05 -11.99 18.77
C LEU A 255 -16.56 -12.95 17.71
N VAL A 256 -17.80 -13.41 17.89
CA VAL A 256 -18.53 -14.19 16.90
C VAL A 256 -19.70 -13.35 16.41
N VAL A 257 -19.79 -13.17 15.10
CA VAL A 257 -20.86 -12.42 14.45
C VAL A 257 -21.65 -13.37 13.56
N HIS A 258 -22.97 -13.41 13.76
CA HIS A 258 -23.83 -14.17 12.86
C HIS A 258 -24.01 -13.44 11.54
N LYS A 259 -23.58 -14.09 10.47
CA LYS A 259 -23.81 -13.65 9.10
C LYS A 259 -24.41 -14.81 8.32
N ASP A 260 -25.43 -14.52 7.54
CA ASP A 260 -26.08 -15.52 6.70
C ASP A 260 -25.19 -15.78 5.46
N THR A 261 -24.14 -16.56 5.66
CA THR A 261 -23.15 -16.91 4.64
C THR A 261 -23.03 -18.42 4.51
N HIS A 262 -22.73 -18.90 3.31
CA HIS A 262 -22.51 -20.34 3.07
C HIS A 262 -21.25 -20.84 3.77
N GLN A 263 -20.23 -19.97 3.88
CA GLN A 263 -18.96 -20.28 4.51
C GLN A 263 -18.82 -19.51 5.82
N ALA A 264 -18.06 -20.09 6.74
CA ALA A 264 -17.54 -19.35 7.87
C ALA A 264 -16.23 -18.65 7.47
N HIS A 265 -16.02 -17.48 8.03
CA HIS A 265 -14.78 -16.70 7.85
C HIS A 265 -14.17 -16.43 9.21
N VAL A 266 -12.86 -16.62 9.33
CA VAL A 266 -12.17 -16.50 10.61
C VAL A 266 -10.91 -15.68 10.45
N MET A 267 -10.73 -14.71 11.35
CA MET A 267 -9.50 -13.94 11.51
C MET A 267 -8.93 -14.19 12.89
N ILE A 268 -7.64 -14.48 12.96
CA ILE A 268 -6.87 -14.63 14.20
C ILE A 268 -5.62 -13.77 14.06
N GLY A 269 -5.36 -12.90 15.02
CA GLY A 269 -4.19 -12.05 14.96
C GLY A 269 -4.00 -11.16 16.17
N SER A 270 -3.12 -10.20 16.02
CA SER A 270 -2.68 -9.32 17.11
C SER A 270 -2.16 -8.01 16.55
N ARG A 271 -1.82 -7.07 17.45
CA ARG A 271 -1.03 -5.91 17.04
C ARG A 271 0.37 -6.37 16.68
N GLY A 272 0.88 -5.84 15.56
CA GLY A 272 2.22 -6.10 15.08
C GLY A 272 3.18 -4.96 15.38
N TYR A 273 4.37 -5.06 14.83
CA TYR A 273 5.39 -4.01 14.95
C TYR A 273 5.08 -2.84 14.03
N ASN A 274 5.48 -1.63 14.46
CA ASN A 274 5.45 -0.46 13.58
C ASN A 274 6.54 -0.56 12.50
N ALA A 275 6.46 0.34 11.54
CA ALA A 275 7.34 0.32 10.37
C ALA A 275 8.79 0.74 10.66
N TYR A 276 9.09 1.27 11.84
CA TYR A 276 10.45 1.62 12.28
C TYR A 276 11.10 0.55 13.17
N ASP A 277 10.34 -0.43 13.62
CA ASP A 277 10.83 -1.45 14.55
C ASP A 277 11.86 -2.35 13.87
N ASP A 278 12.98 -2.59 14.54
CA ASP A 278 14.06 -3.45 14.04
C ASP A 278 13.60 -4.90 13.83
N LYS A 279 12.59 -5.34 14.57
CA LYS A 279 12.04 -6.70 14.48
C LYS A 279 11.03 -6.89 13.35
N ARG A 280 10.65 -5.82 12.64
CA ARG A 280 9.64 -5.89 11.57
C ARG A 280 10.04 -6.86 10.44
N THR A 281 11.31 -6.89 10.08
CA THR A 281 11.81 -7.78 9.02
C THR A 281 11.73 -9.24 9.45
N ALA A 282 12.05 -9.54 10.70
CA ALA A 282 11.89 -10.89 11.25
C ALA A 282 10.44 -11.34 11.27
N LEU A 283 9.52 -10.47 11.65
CA LEU A 283 8.08 -10.76 11.59
C LEU A 283 7.62 -10.98 10.15
N TYR A 284 8.13 -10.19 9.20
CA TYR A 284 7.82 -10.36 7.78
C TYR A 284 8.24 -11.73 7.26
N LEU A 285 9.44 -12.19 7.60
CA LEU A 285 9.90 -13.54 7.26
C LEU A 285 9.02 -14.60 7.92
N LEU A 286 8.72 -14.44 9.19
CA LEU A 286 7.89 -15.37 9.95
C LEU A 286 6.48 -15.48 9.36
N ASN A 287 5.88 -14.36 8.97
CA ASN A 287 4.60 -14.30 8.28
C ASN A 287 4.64 -15.06 6.94
N ASN A 288 5.73 -14.90 6.19
CA ASN A 288 5.89 -15.60 4.91
C ASN A 288 5.98 -17.11 5.09
N ILE A 289 6.66 -17.57 6.12
CA ILE A 289 6.75 -18.99 6.49
C ILE A 289 5.38 -19.55 6.90
N LEU A 290 4.64 -18.79 7.69
CA LEU A 290 3.36 -19.22 8.27
C LEU A 290 2.26 -19.30 7.21
N GLY A 291 2.02 -18.22 6.47
CA GLY A 291 0.88 -18.11 5.56
C GLY A 291 1.12 -17.16 4.40
N GLY A 292 2.36 -17.03 3.93
CA GLY A 292 2.70 -16.26 2.75
C GLY A 292 2.20 -16.89 1.46
N PRO A 293 2.50 -16.27 0.30
CA PRO A 293 1.92 -16.67 -0.99
C PRO A 293 2.42 -18.01 -1.52
N GLY A 294 3.50 -18.56 -0.98
CA GLY A 294 4.02 -19.86 -1.39
C GLY A 294 3.07 -21.00 -1.02
N MET A 295 2.91 -21.96 -1.95
CA MET A 295 2.08 -23.15 -1.69
C MET A 295 2.61 -24.01 -0.55
N ASN A 296 3.85 -23.85 -0.18
CA ASN A 296 4.53 -24.57 0.91
C ASN A 296 4.44 -23.85 2.26
N SER A 297 3.67 -22.76 2.37
CA SER A 297 3.45 -22.12 3.66
C SER A 297 2.78 -23.08 4.63
N ARG A 298 3.12 -22.97 5.92
CA ARG A 298 2.69 -23.95 6.92
C ARG A 298 1.17 -24.10 7.02
N LEU A 299 0.44 -22.97 6.98
CA LEU A 299 -1.01 -22.97 7.04
C LEU A 299 -1.63 -23.59 5.78
N ASN A 300 -1.09 -23.25 4.61
CA ASN A 300 -1.58 -23.82 3.36
C ASN A 300 -1.40 -25.36 3.33
N VAL A 301 -0.23 -25.81 3.75
CA VAL A 301 0.05 -27.28 3.81
C VAL A 301 -0.87 -27.95 4.83
N SER A 302 -1.01 -27.38 6.02
CA SER A 302 -1.79 -28.00 7.11
C SER A 302 -3.29 -28.04 6.83
N LEU A 303 -3.87 -26.91 6.41
CA LEU A 303 -5.34 -26.77 6.30
C LEU A 303 -5.86 -27.12 4.91
N ARG A 304 -5.12 -26.81 3.86
CA ARG A 304 -5.58 -27.00 2.48
C ARG A 304 -5.01 -28.26 1.83
N GLU A 305 -3.67 -28.37 1.71
CA GLU A 305 -3.05 -29.44 0.94
C GLU A 305 -3.28 -30.82 1.61
N ARG A 306 -3.08 -30.93 2.90
CA ARG A 306 -3.22 -32.21 3.62
C ARG A 306 -4.64 -32.60 3.93
N ARG A 307 -5.52 -31.64 4.18
CA ARG A 307 -6.86 -31.89 4.73
C ARG A 307 -8.02 -31.36 3.91
N GLY A 308 -7.76 -30.41 2.98
CA GLY A 308 -8.79 -29.82 2.15
C GLY A 308 -9.91 -29.13 2.92
N LEU A 309 -9.61 -28.57 4.08
CA LEU A 309 -10.60 -27.96 4.97
C LEU A 309 -10.97 -26.54 4.59
N VAL A 310 -10.10 -25.85 3.86
CA VAL A 310 -10.26 -24.44 3.53
C VAL A 310 -10.16 -24.22 2.03
N TYR A 311 -10.84 -23.20 1.53
CA TYR A 311 -10.70 -22.74 0.15
C TYR A 311 -9.48 -21.82 0.01
N ASN A 312 -9.27 -20.97 1.01
CA ASN A 312 -8.14 -20.05 1.07
C ASN A 312 -7.69 -19.92 2.52
N VAL A 313 -6.38 -19.81 2.71
CA VAL A 313 -5.77 -19.49 3.98
C VAL A 313 -4.54 -18.63 3.72
N GLU A 314 -4.42 -17.54 4.48
CA GLU A 314 -3.30 -16.60 4.32
C GLU A 314 -2.99 -15.92 5.64
N SER A 315 -1.79 -15.39 5.76
CA SER A 315 -1.42 -14.48 6.83
C SER A 315 -0.90 -13.18 6.24
N ASN A 316 -1.19 -12.07 6.91
CA ASN A 316 -0.88 -10.73 6.43
C ASN A 316 -0.33 -9.86 7.54
N LEU A 317 0.51 -8.92 7.14
CA LEU A 317 1.02 -7.86 7.99
C LEU A 317 0.65 -6.51 7.41
N THR A 318 0.28 -5.59 8.27
CA THR A 318 0.19 -4.17 7.94
C THR A 318 0.99 -3.39 8.97
N SER A 319 1.95 -2.59 8.52
CA SER A 319 2.74 -1.73 9.38
C SER A 319 2.32 -0.29 9.20
N TYR A 320 2.00 0.36 10.31
CA TYR A 320 1.74 1.80 10.38
C TYR A 320 2.94 2.51 10.99
N THR A 321 2.90 3.83 11.02
CA THR A 321 4.03 4.63 11.51
C THR A 321 4.32 4.42 13.01
N ASP A 322 3.33 4.05 13.80
CA ASP A 322 3.46 3.88 15.26
C ASP A 322 2.90 2.55 15.80
N THR A 323 2.39 1.68 14.94
CA THR A 323 1.82 0.38 15.32
C THR A 323 1.78 -0.54 14.11
N GLY A 324 1.16 -1.69 14.25
CA GLY A 324 0.93 -2.62 13.15
C GLY A 324 -0.15 -3.62 13.50
N VAL A 325 -0.49 -4.46 12.52
CA VAL A 325 -1.41 -5.57 12.70
C VAL A 325 -0.87 -6.81 12.00
N PHE A 326 -0.96 -7.94 12.68
CA PHE A 326 -0.75 -9.27 12.13
C PHE A 326 -2.06 -10.02 12.14
N CYS A 327 -2.39 -10.71 11.06
CA CYS A 327 -3.60 -11.54 11.02
C CYS A 327 -3.39 -12.79 10.15
N THR A 328 -4.12 -13.85 10.52
CA THR A 328 -4.35 -15.02 9.68
C THR A 328 -5.82 -15.05 9.32
N TYR A 329 -6.10 -15.39 8.07
CA TYR A 329 -7.47 -15.54 7.56
C TYR A 329 -7.67 -16.92 6.97
N PHE A 330 -8.84 -17.52 7.22
CA PHE A 330 -9.29 -18.66 6.45
C PHE A 330 -10.82 -18.66 6.29
N GLY A 331 -11.27 -19.24 5.18
CA GLY A 331 -12.68 -19.53 4.92
C GLY A 331 -12.90 -21.04 4.85
N CYS A 332 -13.91 -21.55 5.53
CA CYS A 332 -14.22 -22.96 5.60
C CYS A 332 -15.72 -23.21 5.77
N ASP A 333 -16.12 -24.48 5.71
CA ASP A 333 -17.48 -24.85 6.11
C ASP A 333 -17.70 -24.51 7.59
N PRO A 334 -18.91 -24.07 7.99
CA PRO A 334 -19.19 -23.72 9.38
C PRO A 334 -18.87 -24.85 10.39
N ASP A 335 -19.02 -26.09 9.98
CA ASP A 335 -18.76 -27.27 10.84
C ASP A 335 -17.27 -27.51 11.08
N ASP A 336 -16.40 -26.91 10.25
CA ASP A 336 -14.95 -27.12 10.31
C ASP A 336 -14.20 -25.99 11.05
N VAL A 337 -14.90 -24.98 11.56
CA VAL A 337 -14.29 -23.81 12.21
C VAL A 337 -13.37 -24.21 13.36
N ASP A 338 -13.87 -25.03 14.29
CA ASP A 338 -13.09 -25.40 15.48
C ASP A 338 -11.85 -26.23 15.13
N THR A 339 -11.97 -27.12 14.15
CA THR A 339 -10.86 -27.93 13.64
C THR A 339 -9.79 -27.04 13.00
N CYS A 340 -10.20 -26.11 12.13
CA CYS A 340 -9.29 -25.17 11.47
C CYS A 340 -8.60 -24.25 12.48
N MET A 341 -9.34 -23.72 13.46
CA MET A 341 -8.77 -22.89 14.51
C MET A 341 -7.71 -23.63 15.31
N ARG A 342 -7.98 -24.88 15.68
CA ARG A 342 -7.01 -25.72 16.40
C ARG A 342 -5.74 -25.92 15.57
N LEU A 343 -5.87 -26.15 14.27
CA LEU A 343 -4.73 -26.33 13.38
C LEU A 343 -3.90 -25.06 13.22
N VAL A 344 -4.55 -23.90 13.12
CA VAL A 344 -3.85 -22.60 13.09
C VAL A 344 -3.10 -22.40 14.40
N MET A 345 -3.74 -22.59 15.53
CA MET A 345 -3.12 -22.45 16.85
C MET A 345 -1.94 -23.40 17.04
N LYS A 346 -2.02 -24.60 16.49
CA LYS A 346 -0.93 -25.57 16.51
C LYS A 346 0.28 -25.07 15.74
N GLU A 347 0.09 -24.50 14.55
CA GLU A 347 1.19 -23.96 13.76
C GLU A 347 1.84 -22.75 14.44
N LEU A 348 1.06 -21.87 15.04
CA LEU A 348 1.57 -20.75 15.82
C LEU A 348 2.38 -21.24 17.03
N LYS A 349 1.89 -22.24 17.72
CA LYS A 349 2.59 -22.86 18.86
C LYS A 349 3.93 -23.49 18.43
N ASN A 350 3.94 -24.20 17.32
CA ASN A 350 5.18 -24.80 16.79
C ASN A 350 6.25 -23.74 16.53
N LEU A 351 5.86 -22.57 16.00
CA LEU A 351 6.80 -21.47 15.76
C LEU A 351 7.29 -20.83 17.07
N ARG A 352 6.48 -20.83 18.14
CA ARG A 352 6.89 -20.32 19.45
C ARG A 352 7.77 -21.28 20.22
N ASP A 353 7.54 -22.59 20.10
CA ASP A 353 8.18 -23.61 20.94
C ASP A 353 9.44 -24.18 20.32
N THR A 354 9.54 -24.18 18.99
CA THR A 354 10.63 -24.87 18.29
C THR A 354 11.43 -23.89 17.46
N LYS A 355 12.68 -23.70 17.84
CA LYS A 355 13.62 -22.89 17.09
C LYS A 355 13.92 -23.54 15.73
N MET A 356 13.88 -22.77 14.66
CA MET A 356 14.24 -23.23 13.32
C MET A 356 15.71 -23.63 13.26
N THR A 357 16.00 -24.70 12.53
CA THR A 357 17.39 -25.06 12.24
C THR A 357 17.99 -24.03 11.27
N SER A 358 19.33 -23.95 11.26
CA SER A 358 20.05 -23.08 10.33
C SER A 358 19.68 -23.39 8.86
N LEU A 359 19.48 -24.66 8.54
CA LEU A 359 19.13 -25.11 7.20
C LEU A 359 17.71 -24.67 6.81
N GLN A 360 16.77 -24.84 7.71
CA GLN A 360 15.38 -24.38 7.51
C GLN A 360 15.32 -22.87 7.33
N LEU A 361 16.03 -22.12 8.14
CA LEU A 361 16.09 -20.67 8.07
C LEU A 361 16.72 -20.20 6.75
N ALA A 362 17.82 -20.81 6.33
CA ALA A 362 18.46 -20.49 5.05
C ALA A 362 17.51 -20.69 3.86
N ALA A 363 16.76 -21.78 3.86
CA ALA A 363 15.76 -22.06 2.84
C ALA A 363 14.63 -21.01 2.84
N ALA A 364 14.14 -20.64 4.01
CA ALA A 364 13.08 -19.62 4.15
C ALA A 364 13.54 -18.23 3.67
N LYS A 365 14.77 -17.84 4.00
CA LYS A 365 15.37 -16.58 3.52
C LYS A 365 15.51 -16.56 2.01
N LYS A 366 16.01 -17.65 1.43
CA LYS A 366 16.18 -17.79 0.00
C LYS A 366 14.84 -17.66 -0.74
N GLN A 367 13.81 -18.29 -0.21
CA GLN A 367 12.46 -18.19 -0.79
C GLN A 367 11.94 -16.75 -0.74
N LEU A 368 12.04 -16.08 0.39
CA LEU A 368 11.57 -14.70 0.54
C LEU A 368 12.32 -13.73 -0.38
N ILE A 369 13.65 -13.82 -0.41
CA ILE A 369 14.48 -12.99 -1.29
C ILE A 369 14.11 -13.22 -2.76
N GLY A 370 13.90 -14.47 -3.16
CA GLY A 370 13.45 -14.81 -4.51
C GLY A 370 12.08 -14.21 -4.84
N GLN A 371 11.13 -14.29 -3.93
CA GLN A 371 9.80 -13.71 -4.12
C GLN A 371 9.85 -12.19 -4.24
N ILE A 372 10.66 -11.52 -3.41
CA ILE A 372 10.87 -10.06 -3.50
C ILE A 372 11.51 -9.71 -4.85
N GLY A 373 12.50 -10.48 -5.28
CA GLY A 373 13.16 -10.28 -6.58
C GLY A 373 12.21 -10.39 -7.75
N VAL A 374 11.35 -11.41 -7.77
CA VAL A 374 10.33 -11.58 -8.81
C VAL A 374 9.32 -10.43 -8.78
N ALA A 375 8.86 -10.03 -7.61
CA ALA A 375 7.92 -8.91 -7.44
C ALA A 375 8.53 -7.57 -7.89
N SER A 376 9.85 -7.40 -7.78
CA SER A 376 10.55 -6.17 -8.16
C SER A 376 10.55 -5.89 -9.68
N ASP A 377 10.06 -6.83 -10.50
CA ASP A 377 9.87 -6.60 -11.93
C ASP A 377 8.66 -5.70 -12.23
N ASN A 378 7.78 -5.50 -11.26
CA ASN A 378 6.62 -4.61 -11.38
C ASN A 378 7.01 -3.17 -11.00
N ASN A 379 7.27 -2.33 -12.02
CA ASN A 379 7.71 -0.95 -11.82
C ASN A 379 6.64 -0.05 -11.20
N GLU A 380 5.36 -0.32 -11.43
CA GLU A 380 4.28 0.42 -10.76
C GLU A 380 4.34 0.24 -9.24
N ASN A 381 4.44 -1.00 -8.78
CA ASN A 381 4.57 -1.30 -7.35
C ASN A 381 5.87 -0.73 -6.76
N ASN A 382 6.96 -0.75 -7.52
CA ASN A 382 8.23 -0.15 -7.10
C ASN A 382 8.09 1.35 -6.90
N ALA A 383 7.45 2.04 -7.83
CA ALA A 383 7.21 3.48 -7.76
C ALA A 383 6.36 3.85 -6.54
N LEU A 384 5.25 3.13 -6.34
CA LEU A 384 4.35 3.36 -5.20
C LEU A 384 5.00 3.04 -3.86
N GLY A 385 5.80 1.98 -3.79
CA GLY A 385 6.57 1.63 -2.59
C GLY A 385 7.62 2.69 -2.25
N MET A 386 8.32 3.20 -3.25
CA MET A 386 9.27 4.30 -3.10
C MET A 386 8.57 5.55 -2.55
N ALA A 387 7.42 5.91 -3.12
CA ALA A 387 6.65 7.07 -2.71
C ALA A 387 6.22 6.97 -1.24
N LYS A 388 5.66 5.84 -0.84
CA LYS A 388 5.21 5.59 0.53
C LYS A 388 6.37 5.64 1.53
N THR A 389 7.45 4.96 1.24
CA THR A 389 8.63 4.90 2.11
C THR A 389 9.25 6.28 2.27
N PHE A 390 9.42 7.01 1.16
CA PHE A 390 9.99 8.34 1.21
C PHE A 390 9.08 9.35 1.92
N LEU A 391 7.75 9.23 1.73
CA LEU A 391 6.78 10.09 2.42
C LEU A 391 6.90 9.96 3.94
N HIS A 392 6.90 8.73 4.47
CA HIS A 392 6.83 8.48 5.89
C HIS A 392 8.20 8.47 6.59
N TYR A 393 9.26 8.04 5.89
CA TYR A 393 10.57 7.81 6.51
C TYR A 393 11.67 8.74 6.00
N ASN A 394 11.37 9.54 4.97
CA ASN A 394 12.33 10.43 4.31
C ASN A 394 13.58 9.67 3.82
N LYS A 395 13.41 8.39 3.50
CA LYS A 395 14.45 7.48 3.05
C LYS A 395 13.88 6.57 1.96
N TYR A 396 14.76 6.14 1.08
CA TYR A 396 14.48 5.09 0.12
C TYR A 396 15.59 4.05 0.17
N GLU A 397 15.22 2.81 0.47
CA GLU A 397 16.17 1.70 0.56
C GLU A 397 16.24 0.94 -0.75
N SER A 398 17.45 0.55 -1.14
CA SER A 398 17.66 -0.37 -2.24
C SER A 398 17.17 -1.78 -1.88
N SER A 399 16.85 -2.59 -2.90
CA SER A 399 16.53 -4.01 -2.70
C SER A 399 17.64 -4.75 -1.96
N GLU A 400 18.91 -4.36 -2.19
CA GLU A 400 20.07 -4.96 -1.54
C GLU A 400 20.09 -4.71 -0.04
N ALA A 401 19.71 -3.52 0.42
CA ALA A 401 19.60 -3.23 1.85
C ALA A 401 18.52 -4.10 2.51
N VAL A 402 17.39 -4.33 1.83
CA VAL A 402 16.33 -5.23 2.31
C VAL A 402 16.86 -6.68 2.40
N TYR A 403 17.56 -7.15 1.38
CA TYR A 403 18.15 -8.49 1.37
C TYR A 403 19.14 -8.69 2.50
N GLN A 404 19.97 -7.68 2.78
CA GLN A 404 20.91 -7.73 3.91
C GLN A 404 20.21 -7.86 5.25
N ARG A 405 19.11 -7.11 5.47
CA ARG A 405 18.32 -7.26 6.69
C ARG A 405 17.72 -8.65 6.83
N ILE A 406 17.25 -9.25 5.75
CA ILE A 406 16.74 -10.61 5.75
C ILE A 406 17.86 -11.61 6.09
N GLU A 407 19.03 -11.47 5.47
CA GLU A 407 20.18 -12.35 5.71
C GLU A 407 20.69 -12.30 7.16
N GLN A 408 20.51 -11.19 7.85
CA GLN A 408 20.95 -11.03 9.24
C GLN A 408 20.00 -11.64 10.26
N ILE A 409 18.83 -12.11 9.87
CA ILE A 409 17.85 -12.73 10.77
C ILE A 409 18.43 -14.05 11.31
N THR A 410 18.35 -14.25 12.63
CA THR A 410 18.82 -15.46 13.31
C THR A 410 17.63 -16.32 13.76
N PRO A 411 17.83 -17.64 13.99
CA PRO A 411 16.78 -18.47 14.56
C PRO A 411 16.28 -17.96 15.91
N GLU A 412 17.15 -17.37 16.70
CA GLU A 412 16.85 -16.81 18.01
C GLU A 412 15.89 -15.63 17.91
N ILE A 413 16.13 -14.70 16.99
CA ILE A 413 15.24 -13.54 16.81
C ILE A 413 13.87 -13.97 16.26
N LEU A 414 13.80 -14.96 15.38
CA LEU A 414 12.51 -15.50 14.93
C LEU A 414 11.72 -16.12 16.08
N LEU A 415 12.38 -16.85 16.96
CA LEU A 415 11.75 -17.45 18.13
C LEU A 415 11.21 -16.37 19.08
N GLU A 416 11.99 -15.33 19.33
CA GLU A 416 11.61 -14.18 20.14
C GLU A 416 10.37 -13.48 19.55
N VAL A 417 10.39 -13.19 18.25
CA VAL A 417 9.28 -12.54 17.55
C VAL A 417 8.01 -13.41 17.60
N ALA A 418 8.13 -14.71 17.38
CA ALA A 418 7.01 -15.64 17.47
C ALA A 418 6.39 -15.61 18.86
N ASN A 419 7.20 -15.57 19.92
CA ASN A 419 6.70 -15.52 21.29
C ASN A 419 6.04 -14.18 21.63
N GLU A 420 6.52 -13.08 21.06
CA GLU A 420 5.89 -11.76 21.24
C GLU A 420 4.55 -11.66 20.49
N MET A 421 4.49 -12.12 19.23
CA MET A 421 3.37 -11.88 18.34
C MET A 421 2.31 -12.97 18.34
N PHE A 422 2.71 -14.23 18.59
CA PHE A 422 1.83 -15.39 18.46
C PHE A 422 1.43 -16.01 19.79
N ALA A 423 1.75 -15.36 20.92
CA ALA A 423 1.33 -15.83 22.22
C ALA A 423 -0.21 -15.91 22.27
N GLU A 424 -0.74 -17.04 22.74
CA GLU A 424 -2.18 -17.31 22.72
C GLU A 424 -2.99 -16.21 23.43
N GLU A 425 -2.49 -15.73 24.56
CA GLU A 425 -3.11 -14.67 25.35
C GLU A 425 -3.04 -13.31 24.68
N TYR A 426 -2.26 -13.14 23.61
CA TYR A 426 -2.13 -11.89 22.85
C TYR A 426 -3.02 -11.86 21.61
N LEU A 427 -3.62 -12.99 21.22
CA LEU A 427 -4.38 -13.12 19.99
C LEU A 427 -5.83 -12.71 20.14
N SER A 428 -6.32 -11.94 19.19
CA SER A 428 -7.73 -11.65 19.00
C SER A 428 -8.32 -12.57 17.93
N THR A 429 -9.60 -12.85 18.02
CA THR A 429 -10.31 -13.71 17.07
C THR A 429 -11.65 -13.07 16.66
N LEU A 430 -11.92 -13.05 15.36
CA LEU A 430 -13.20 -12.64 14.79
C LEU A 430 -13.72 -13.75 13.90
N ILE A 431 -14.96 -14.17 14.15
CA ILE A 431 -15.62 -15.26 13.41
C ILE A 431 -16.93 -14.74 12.84
N TYR A 432 -17.09 -14.90 11.52
CA TYR A 432 -18.39 -14.83 10.86
C TYR A 432 -18.90 -16.25 10.64
N ARG A 433 -20.09 -16.54 11.18
CA ARG A 433 -20.59 -17.90 11.07
C ARG A 433 -22.10 -17.95 10.89
#